data_0471a609186dbff7a9728e01110fc6e3
#
_entry.id   0471a609186dbff7a9728e01110fc6e3
#
_cell.length_a   1.000
_cell.length_b   1.000
_cell.length_c   1.000
_cell.angle_alpha   90.00
_cell.angle_beta   90.00
_cell.angle_gamma   90.00
#
_symmetry.space_group_name_H-M   'P 1'
#
loop_
_entity.id
_entity.type
_entity.pdbx_description
1 polymer ?
#
loop_
_entity_poly.entity_id
_entity_poly.type
_entity_poly.pdbx_seq_one_letter_code
_entity_poly.pdbx_strand_id
1 'polypeptide(L)'
;MNRILVAIAALAAVGTASAQSSVSLFGVVDIGVSYYQTTSNYQNNGVIPATPKPDLKQSQTVLSNGGNAGGRLGFRGQEDLGGGLAAGFWLESSMWGDVATVGRGALYFDRRSTVSLLGPFGEVRLGRDYSPTFWNDGVFDPFGNAGSGSSLIVQTMGSAFPTLQLNRGFYARKSNSVGYFLPPSLGGFYGQVMYAFNEVVNSDALNDPTTANNARTGRYAGGRAGYANGPLDVAVAYGGSTVADNFHFGSTTNVTTFNIGASYDFDVVKFFGEYSKVDVKSDFVNIAAFPLTPALSPPQDLSTNNYLVGLTIPVGVGLIKASYSQVKGEFSAFTRAGAVPVTTPPPKAQKYAIGYVHNLSKRTALYATFAVTDNENGAAISPVSVTSADVGPGYTNTANSSAPGYRAGRGYGYDFGIRHAF
;
A
#
# COMPACT_ATOMS: atom_id res chain seq x y z
N MET A 1 -7.03 60.63 21.11
CA MET A 1 -5.65 60.14 20.91
C MET A 1 -5.28 58.93 21.74
N ASN A 2 -5.82 58.74 22.93
CA ASN A 2 -5.38 57.64 23.84
C ASN A 2 -5.90 56.23 23.46
N ARG A 3 -6.94 56.10 22.67
CA ARG A 3 -7.48 54.75 22.28
C ARG A 3 -6.72 54.11 21.12
N ILE A 4 -6.07 54.91 20.27
CA ILE A 4 -5.26 54.40 19.14
C ILE A 4 -3.89 53.90 19.62
N LEU A 5 -3.31 54.55 20.63
CA LEU A 5 -2.05 54.16 21.25
C LEU A 5 -2.16 52.82 22.02
N VAL A 6 -3.31 52.55 22.63
CA VAL A 6 -3.56 51.27 23.33
C VAL A 6 -3.75 50.15 22.33
N ALA A 7 -4.39 50.40 21.15
CA ALA A 7 -4.52 49.39 20.11
C ALA A 7 -3.17 49.05 19.43
N ILE A 8 -2.28 50.05 19.23
CA ILE A 8 -0.94 49.81 18.69
C ILE A 8 -0.03 49.10 19.71
N ALA A 9 -0.17 49.39 21.00
CA ALA A 9 0.57 48.67 22.07
C ALA A 9 0.07 47.21 22.21
N ALA A 10 -1.22 46.98 22.03
CA ALA A 10 -1.76 45.60 22.00
C ALA A 10 -1.30 44.80 20.78
N LEU A 11 -1.18 45.43 19.61
CA LEU A 11 -0.59 44.80 18.43
C LEU A 11 0.93 44.55 18.57
N ALA A 12 1.65 45.43 19.28
CA ALA A 12 3.09 45.25 19.53
C ALA A 12 3.39 44.18 20.60
N ALA A 13 2.46 43.91 21.53
CA ALA A 13 2.59 42.87 22.55
C ALA A 13 2.34 41.44 21.98
N VAL A 14 1.69 41.31 20.84
CA VAL A 14 1.50 40.02 20.14
C VAL A 14 2.77 39.58 19.40
N GLY A 15 3.76 40.48 19.24
CA GLY A 15 4.97 40.25 18.44
C GLY A 15 6.16 39.57 19.14
N THR A 16 6.04 39.12 20.38
CA THR A 16 7.18 38.51 21.10
C THR A 16 6.95 37.11 21.66
N ALA A 17 5.92 36.39 21.17
CA ALA A 17 5.98 34.95 21.20
C ALA A 17 6.97 34.57 20.08
N SER A 18 8.27 34.43 20.39
CA SER A 18 9.20 33.76 19.50
C SER A 18 8.78 32.30 19.41
N ALA A 19 7.82 32.03 18.55
CA ALA A 19 7.48 30.70 18.13
C ALA A 19 8.78 30.10 17.59
N GLN A 20 9.37 29.19 18.36
CA GLN A 20 10.59 28.52 17.98
C GLN A 20 10.20 27.48 16.91
N SER A 21 9.99 27.97 15.69
CA SER A 21 9.69 27.12 14.53
C SER A 21 10.94 26.31 14.22
N SER A 22 10.84 24.99 14.34
CA SER A 22 11.91 24.07 13.96
C SER A 22 11.62 23.44 12.63
N VAL A 23 12.53 23.58 11.68
CA VAL A 23 12.49 22.83 10.41
C VAL A 23 13.58 21.76 10.45
N SER A 24 13.19 20.51 10.25
CA SER A 24 14.11 19.38 10.18
C SER A 24 14.14 18.81 8.78
N LEU A 25 15.34 18.67 8.23
CA LEU A 25 15.61 17.80 7.08
C LEU A 25 15.77 16.37 7.59
N PHE A 26 15.18 15.41 6.92
CA PHE A 26 15.32 13.99 7.23
C PHE A 26 15.28 13.14 5.98
N GLY A 27 15.81 11.94 6.05
CA GLY A 27 15.74 11.03 4.91
C GLY A 27 16.24 9.63 5.22
N VAL A 28 16.08 8.77 4.22
CA VAL A 28 16.59 7.40 4.19
C VAL A 28 17.13 7.12 2.78
N VAL A 29 18.40 6.74 2.71
CA VAL A 29 19.00 6.13 1.54
C VAL A 29 19.11 4.65 1.82
N ASP A 30 18.51 3.84 0.95
CA ASP A 30 18.53 2.38 1.07
C ASP A 30 18.76 1.80 -0.32
N ILE A 31 19.98 1.31 -0.54
CA ILE A 31 20.45 0.79 -1.83
C ILE A 31 21.07 -0.59 -1.60
N GLY A 32 20.74 -1.52 -2.49
CA GLY A 32 21.24 -2.88 -2.41
C GLY A 32 21.33 -3.54 -3.77
N VAL A 33 21.95 -4.69 -3.79
CA VAL A 33 21.91 -5.62 -4.93
C VAL A 33 20.81 -6.63 -4.67
N SER A 34 19.90 -6.75 -5.62
CA SER A 34 18.81 -7.72 -5.55
C SER A 34 18.90 -8.69 -6.73
N TYR A 35 18.54 -9.94 -6.46
CA TYR A 35 18.37 -10.97 -7.46
C TYR A 35 16.95 -11.50 -7.39
N TYR A 36 16.28 -11.54 -8.53
CA TYR A 36 14.92 -12.06 -8.67
C TYR A 36 14.89 -13.16 -9.72
N GLN A 37 14.14 -14.23 -9.44
CA GLN A 37 13.90 -15.30 -10.39
C GLN A 37 12.43 -15.70 -10.34
N THR A 38 11.83 -15.92 -11.51
CA THR A 38 10.48 -16.45 -11.66
C THR A 38 10.52 -17.72 -12.51
N THR A 39 9.63 -18.65 -12.18
CA THR A 39 9.42 -19.87 -12.96
C THR A 39 7.96 -19.94 -13.38
N SER A 40 7.73 -20.07 -14.67
CA SER A 40 6.39 -20.30 -15.25
C SER A 40 6.31 -21.73 -15.73
N ASN A 41 5.38 -22.50 -15.13
CA ASN A 41 5.22 -23.94 -15.38
C ASN A 41 4.37 -24.15 -16.64
N TYR A 42 4.80 -25.04 -17.55
CA TYR A 42 4.03 -25.38 -18.73
C TYR A 42 2.82 -26.26 -18.36
N GLN A 43 1.64 -25.89 -18.84
CA GLN A 43 0.39 -26.60 -18.65
C GLN A 43 -0.14 -27.10 -19.98
N ASN A 44 -0.34 -28.39 -20.10
CA ASN A 44 -0.80 -29.03 -21.32
C ASN A 44 -2.33 -28.92 -21.54
N ASN A 45 -3.11 -28.74 -20.48
CA ASN A 45 -4.58 -28.59 -20.48
C ASN A 45 -5.35 -29.63 -21.30
N GLY A 46 -4.82 -30.88 -21.40
CA GLY A 46 -5.50 -32.00 -22.03
C GLY A 46 -5.47 -32.01 -23.56
N VAL A 47 -4.74 -31.11 -24.20
CA VAL A 47 -4.57 -31.10 -25.67
C VAL A 47 -3.67 -32.26 -26.10
N ILE A 48 -4.16 -33.16 -26.97
CA ILE A 48 -3.42 -34.32 -27.49
C ILE A 48 -3.28 -34.15 -29.04
N PRO A 49 -2.07 -34.33 -29.62
CA PRO A 49 -0.79 -34.61 -29.00
C PRO A 49 -0.12 -33.29 -28.55
N ALA A 50 0.24 -33.23 -27.27
CA ALA A 50 1.00 -32.10 -26.79
C ALA A 50 2.47 -32.48 -26.70
N THR A 51 3.32 -31.72 -27.31
CA THR A 51 4.75 -31.77 -27.06
C THR A 51 4.98 -31.06 -25.70
N PRO A 52 5.42 -31.76 -24.67
CA PRO A 52 5.75 -31.11 -23.40
C PRO A 52 6.81 -30.02 -23.66
N LYS A 53 6.58 -28.83 -23.13
CA LYS A 53 7.57 -27.76 -23.16
C LYS A 53 8.21 -27.64 -21.78
N PRO A 54 9.50 -27.32 -21.69
CA PRO A 54 10.15 -27.07 -20.41
C PRO A 54 9.55 -25.85 -19.72
N ASP A 55 9.67 -25.80 -18.40
CA ASP A 55 9.32 -24.62 -17.61
C ASP A 55 10.17 -23.43 -18.05
N LEU A 56 9.55 -22.26 -18.08
CA LEU A 56 10.23 -21.02 -18.44
C LEU A 56 10.75 -20.31 -17.16
N LYS A 57 12.08 -20.17 -17.07
CA LYS A 57 12.75 -19.44 -16.01
C LYS A 57 13.21 -18.09 -16.52
N GLN A 58 12.91 -17.03 -15.75
CA GLN A 58 13.39 -15.69 -16.00
C GLN A 58 14.10 -15.19 -14.73
N SER A 59 15.22 -14.50 -14.87
CA SER A 59 15.95 -13.95 -13.74
C SER A 59 16.58 -12.60 -14.06
N GLN A 60 16.79 -11.80 -13.04
CA GLN A 60 17.39 -10.48 -13.14
C GLN A 60 18.17 -10.15 -11.88
N THR A 61 19.36 -9.58 -12.05
CA THR A 61 20.14 -8.92 -11.00
C THR A 61 20.07 -7.42 -11.22
N VAL A 62 19.75 -6.69 -10.16
CA VAL A 62 19.58 -5.24 -10.22
C VAL A 62 20.26 -4.56 -9.03
N LEU A 63 20.71 -3.32 -9.23
CA LEU A 63 20.90 -2.40 -8.11
C LEU A 63 19.54 -1.86 -7.74
N SER A 64 19.06 -2.12 -6.52
CA SER A 64 17.68 -1.86 -6.10
C SER A 64 17.61 -0.86 -4.96
N ASN A 65 16.43 -0.30 -4.75
CA ASN A 65 16.14 0.61 -3.66
C ASN A 65 15.12 0.03 -2.70
N GLY A 66 15.24 0.38 -1.41
CA GLY A 66 14.18 0.11 -0.45
C GLY A 66 14.06 -1.35 -0.03
N GLY A 67 15.14 -2.12 -0.04
CA GLY A 67 15.14 -3.52 0.38
C GLY A 67 14.86 -3.71 1.88
N ASN A 68 15.15 -2.71 2.71
CA ASN A 68 14.83 -2.72 4.14
C ASN A 68 13.91 -1.55 4.55
N ALA A 69 14.00 -0.41 3.85
CA ALA A 69 13.12 0.75 4.09
C ALA A 69 13.01 1.60 2.83
N GLY A 70 11.81 2.02 2.45
CA GLY A 70 11.62 2.87 1.28
C GLY A 70 12.48 4.15 1.32
N GLY A 71 13.29 4.36 0.28
CA GLY A 71 14.11 5.56 0.12
C GLY A 71 13.26 6.83 0.12
N ARG A 72 13.71 7.87 0.83
CA ARG A 72 12.95 9.12 0.99
C ARG A 72 13.80 10.29 1.40
N LEU A 73 13.36 11.47 1.01
CA LEU A 73 13.86 12.77 1.45
C LEU A 73 12.68 13.62 1.91
N GLY A 74 12.78 14.28 3.03
CA GLY A 74 11.67 15.08 3.53
C GLY A 74 12.09 16.27 4.39
N PHE A 75 11.12 17.17 4.55
CA PHE A 75 11.14 18.32 5.42
C PHE A 75 9.94 18.26 6.34
N ARG A 76 10.11 18.57 7.59
CA ARG A 76 9.02 18.73 8.54
C ARG A 76 9.32 19.87 9.49
N GLY A 77 8.27 20.53 9.93
CA GLY A 77 8.39 21.60 10.90
C GLY A 77 7.13 21.73 11.72
N GLN A 78 7.29 22.37 12.88
CA GLN A 78 6.19 22.68 13.77
C GLN A 78 6.40 24.07 14.35
N GLU A 79 5.32 24.83 14.47
CA GLU A 79 5.22 26.15 15.09
C GLU A 79 4.26 26.06 16.28
N ASP A 80 4.69 26.54 17.42
CA ASP A 80 3.83 26.70 18.59
C ASP A 80 2.97 27.97 18.42
N LEU A 81 1.65 27.81 18.44
CA LEU A 81 0.69 28.90 18.30
C LEU A 81 0.24 29.45 19.68
N GLY A 82 0.74 28.89 20.78
CA GLY A 82 0.30 29.21 22.12
C GLY A 82 -1.00 28.50 22.50
N GLY A 83 -1.32 28.54 23.80
CA GLY A 83 -2.55 27.91 24.32
C GLY A 83 -2.65 26.40 24.14
N GLY A 84 -1.54 25.71 23.90
CA GLY A 84 -1.51 24.27 23.61
C GLY A 84 -1.83 23.91 22.16
N LEU A 85 -1.88 24.90 21.27
CA LEU A 85 -2.07 24.70 19.83
C LEU A 85 -0.73 24.79 19.09
N ALA A 86 -0.58 23.99 18.05
CA ALA A 86 0.55 24.05 17.14
C ALA A 86 0.11 23.84 15.68
N ALA A 87 0.81 24.49 14.76
CA ALA A 87 0.72 24.20 13.32
C ALA A 87 1.92 23.38 12.90
N GLY A 88 1.71 22.40 12.03
CA GLY A 88 2.77 21.54 11.53
C GLY A 88 2.70 21.36 10.03
N PHE A 89 3.84 21.05 9.40
CA PHE A 89 3.88 20.58 8.03
C PHE A 89 4.81 19.37 7.88
N TRP A 90 4.53 18.55 6.88
CA TRP A 90 5.36 17.41 6.49
C TRP A 90 5.35 17.24 4.98
N LEU A 91 6.53 17.33 4.38
CA LEU A 91 6.76 17.13 2.96
C LEU A 91 7.74 15.98 2.78
N GLU A 92 7.37 14.92 2.06
CA GLU A 92 8.20 13.72 1.88
C GLU A 92 8.11 13.22 0.44
N SER A 93 9.27 13.12 -0.21
CA SER A 93 9.46 12.60 -1.56
C SER A 93 10.06 11.21 -1.54
N SER A 94 9.65 10.35 -2.45
CA SER A 94 10.38 9.11 -2.76
C SER A 94 11.75 9.46 -3.33
N MET A 95 12.77 8.69 -2.95
CA MET A 95 14.13 8.80 -3.46
C MET A 95 14.62 7.46 -3.94
N TRP A 96 15.08 7.41 -5.20
CA TRP A 96 15.62 6.23 -5.85
C TRP A 96 17.10 6.48 -6.16
N GLY A 97 17.96 5.98 -5.28
CA GLY A 97 19.39 6.28 -5.31
C GLY A 97 20.16 5.55 -6.40
N ASP A 98 19.65 4.45 -6.94
CA ASP A 98 20.23 3.68 -8.05
C ASP A 98 20.17 4.41 -9.39
N VAL A 99 19.12 5.18 -9.62
CA VAL A 99 18.89 5.94 -10.85
C VAL A 99 18.98 7.45 -10.63
N ALA A 100 19.43 7.89 -9.43
CA ALA A 100 19.64 9.28 -9.05
C ALA A 100 18.39 10.18 -9.26
N THR A 101 17.20 9.63 -9.11
CA THR A 101 15.95 10.37 -9.25
C THR A 101 15.25 10.57 -7.90
N VAL A 102 14.64 11.74 -7.75
CA VAL A 102 13.69 12.02 -6.66
C VAL A 102 12.28 11.95 -7.25
N GLY A 103 11.46 11.06 -6.70
CA GLY A 103 10.12 10.87 -7.21
C GLY A 103 10.10 10.50 -8.71
N ARG A 104 9.25 11.14 -9.49
CA ARG A 104 9.09 10.88 -10.93
C ARG A 104 9.92 11.83 -11.82
N GLY A 105 11.19 12.04 -11.49
CA GLY A 105 12.10 12.89 -12.26
C GLY A 105 12.16 14.36 -11.83
N ALA A 106 11.46 14.74 -10.77
CA ALA A 106 11.55 16.04 -10.10
C ALA A 106 11.33 15.86 -8.60
N LEU A 107 11.63 16.85 -7.78
CA LEU A 107 11.26 16.83 -6.37
C LEU A 107 9.74 16.88 -6.25
N TYR A 108 9.14 15.75 -5.97
CA TYR A 108 7.70 15.56 -5.93
C TYR A 108 7.32 14.91 -4.60
N PHE A 109 6.58 15.60 -3.76
CA PHE A 109 6.21 15.10 -2.43
C PHE A 109 5.10 14.03 -2.51
N ASP A 110 5.42 12.95 -3.22
CA ASP A 110 4.50 11.85 -3.54
C ASP A 110 4.19 10.94 -2.35
N ARG A 111 5.03 10.95 -1.29
CA ARG A 111 4.85 10.12 -0.11
C ARG A 111 3.94 10.79 0.91
N ARG A 112 4.23 12.04 1.26
CA ARG A 112 3.42 12.84 2.16
C ARG A 112 3.57 14.32 1.82
N SER A 113 2.45 15.04 1.79
CA SER A 113 2.41 16.48 1.62
C SER A 113 1.23 17.01 2.44
N THR A 114 1.52 17.47 3.66
CA THR A 114 0.47 17.78 4.63
C THR A 114 0.76 19.04 5.41
N VAL A 115 -0.32 19.72 5.80
CA VAL A 115 -0.35 20.72 6.87
C VAL A 115 -1.29 20.22 7.97
N SER A 116 -0.95 20.50 9.23
CA SER A 116 -1.68 20.01 10.39
C SER A 116 -1.93 21.10 11.41
N LEU A 117 -3.09 21.03 12.06
CA LEU A 117 -3.37 21.73 13.31
C LEU A 117 -3.41 20.71 14.45
N LEU A 118 -2.58 20.92 15.45
CA LEU A 118 -2.42 20.04 16.60
C LEU A 118 -2.89 20.74 17.86
N GLY A 119 -3.47 19.98 18.79
CA GLY A 119 -3.94 20.52 20.09
C GLY A 119 -4.32 19.41 21.06
N PRO A 120 -4.86 19.76 22.23
CA PRO A 120 -5.37 18.78 23.19
C PRO A 120 -6.47 17.89 22.62
N PHE A 121 -7.15 18.34 21.55
CA PHE A 121 -8.16 17.58 20.82
C PHE A 121 -7.57 16.51 19.89
N GLY A 122 -6.24 16.48 19.69
CA GLY A 122 -5.57 15.61 18.70
C GLY A 122 -5.02 16.41 17.51
N GLU A 123 -5.05 15.83 16.31
CA GLU A 123 -4.51 16.44 15.10
C GLU A 123 -5.53 16.42 13.95
N VAL A 124 -5.78 17.57 13.35
CA VAL A 124 -6.45 17.70 12.06
C VAL A 124 -5.39 17.89 10.98
N ARG A 125 -5.37 17.02 9.98
CA ARG A 125 -4.35 16.97 8.92
C ARG A 125 -5.00 17.09 7.55
N LEU A 126 -4.47 17.99 6.71
CA LEU A 126 -4.93 18.23 5.34
C LEU A 126 -3.82 17.89 4.35
N GLY A 127 -4.17 17.27 3.22
CA GLY A 127 -3.26 17.01 2.12
C GLY A 127 -3.16 15.55 1.72
N ARG A 128 -1.95 15.09 1.33
CA ARG A 128 -1.68 13.72 0.92
C ARG A 128 -1.00 12.94 2.02
N ASP A 129 -1.59 11.81 2.41
CA ASP A 129 -1.06 10.95 3.47
C ASP A 129 -1.39 9.46 3.26
N TYR A 130 -0.86 8.59 4.10
CA TYR A 130 -1.21 7.18 4.15
C TYR A 130 -2.68 6.97 4.47
N SER A 131 -3.31 6.02 3.76
CA SER A 131 -4.63 5.54 4.15
C SER A 131 -4.56 4.79 5.49
N PRO A 132 -5.60 4.88 6.33
CA PRO A 132 -5.65 4.14 7.60
C PRO A 132 -5.41 2.64 7.45
N THR A 133 -5.94 2.01 6.40
CA THR A 133 -5.80 0.58 6.13
C THR A 133 -4.35 0.19 5.78
N PHE A 134 -3.70 0.95 4.89
CA PHE A 134 -2.30 0.70 4.55
C PHE A 134 -1.35 0.95 5.72
N TRP A 135 -1.65 1.93 6.57
CA TRP A 135 -0.86 2.16 7.77
C TRP A 135 -0.88 0.94 8.69
N ASN A 136 -2.05 0.31 8.84
CA ASN A 136 -2.19 -0.90 9.64
C ASN A 136 -1.33 -2.04 9.10
N ASP A 137 -1.40 -2.31 7.77
CA ASP A 137 -0.58 -3.33 7.12
C ASP A 137 0.93 -3.10 7.34
N GLY A 138 1.38 -1.83 7.37
CA GLY A 138 2.79 -1.50 7.59
C GLY A 138 3.27 -1.72 9.02
N VAL A 139 2.38 -1.55 10.00
CA VAL A 139 2.71 -1.71 11.44
C VAL A 139 2.83 -3.20 11.81
N PHE A 140 2.00 -4.05 11.23
CA PHE A 140 1.95 -5.48 11.59
C PHE A 140 2.74 -6.39 10.64
N ASP A 141 3.44 -5.84 9.65
CA ASP A 141 4.42 -6.58 8.84
C ASP A 141 5.83 -6.47 9.46
N PRO A 142 6.50 -7.59 9.84
CA PRO A 142 7.88 -7.57 10.34
C PRO A 142 8.87 -6.89 9.39
N PHE A 143 8.61 -6.92 8.08
CA PHE A 143 9.42 -6.25 7.07
C PHE A 143 8.97 -4.81 6.76
N GLY A 144 7.88 -4.34 7.38
CA GLY A 144 7.37 -2.98 7.20
C GLY A 144 6.99 -2.65 5.75
N ASN A 145 6.48 -3.63 5.02
CA ASN A 145 6.15 -3.53 3.59
C ASN A 145 7.34 -3.17 2.68
N ALA A 146 8.57 -3.55 3.07
CA ALA A 146 9.79 -3.24 2.33
C ALA A 146 10.50 -4.51 1.82
N GLY A 147 11.22 -4.38 0.71
CA GLY A 147 12.04 -5.42 0.12
C GLY A 147 11.27 -6.66 -0.35
N SER A 148 12.02 -7.68 -0.69
CA SER A 148 11.48 -9.00 -1.06
C SER A 148 10.72 -9.64 0.10
N GLY A 149 11.01 -9.25 1.34
CA GLY A 149 10.36 -9.75 2.54
C GLY A 149 8.94 -9.21 2.77
N SER A 150 8.52 -8.15 2.09
CA SER A 150 7.19 -7.54 2.26
C SER A 150 6.06 -8.56 2.10
N SER A 151 5.00 -8.41 2.91
CA SER A 151 3.88 -9.35 2.92
C SER A 151 3.10 -9.38 1.61
N LEU A 152 2.37 -10.48 1.36
CA LEU A 152 1.46 -10.58 0.23
C LEU A 152 0.24 -9.65 0.37
N ILE A 153 -0.11 -9.22 1.57
CA ILE A 153 -1.25 -8.32 1.83
C ILE A 153 -1.11 -7.06 0.95
N VAL A 154 0.04 -6.40 1.02
CA VAL A 154 0.29 -5.19 0.24
C VAL A 154 0.58 -5.49 -1.24
N GLN A 155 1.23 -6.62 -1.53
CA GLN A 155 1.51 -7.00 -2.92
C GLN A 155 0.25 -7.34 -3.71
N THR A 156 -0.77 -7.90 -3.07
CA THR A 156 -2.04 -8.23 -3.69
C THR A 156 -2.72 -7.00 -4.30
N MET A 157 -2.61 -5.85 -3.64
CA MET A 157 -3.22 -4.60 -4.09
C MET A 157 -2.56 -4.00 -5.35
N GLY A 158 -1.41 -4.50 -5.76
CA GLY A 158 -0.65 -3.92 -6.87
C GLY A 158 -0.47 -4.80 -8.10
N SER A 159 -0.55 -6.12 -7.98
CA SER A 159 -0.11 -7.00 -9.07
C SER A 159 -0.80 -8.37 -9.17
N ALA A 160 -1.49 -8.83 -8.14
CA ALA A 160 -2.01 -10.20 -8.10
C ALA A 160 -3.16 -10.44 -9.08
N PHE A 161 -3.89 -9.39 -9.44
CA PHE A 161 -5.09 -9.48 -10.27
C PHE A 161 -5.04 -8.43 -11.38
N PRO A 162 -4.38 -8.72 -12.51
CA PRO A 162 -4.18 -7.78 -13.62
C PRO A 162 -5.47 -7.16 -14.16
N THR A 163 -6.58 -7.87 -14.01
CA THR A 163 -7.91 -7.42 -14.48
C THR A 163 -8.46 -6.23 -13.71
N LEU A 164 -7.94 -5.95 -12.50
CA LEU A 164 -8.48 -4.91 -11.64
C LEU A 164 -7.74 -3.58 -11.72
N GLN A 165 -6.57 -3.53 -12.35
CA GLN A 165 -5.72 -2.33 -12.47
C GLN A 165 -5.60 -1.53 -11.15
N LEU A 166 -5.69 -2.22 -10.00
CA LEU A 166 -5.57 -1.60 -8.69
C LEU A 166 -4.12 -1.13 -8.53
N ASN A 167 -3.92 0.15 -8.69
CA ASN A 167 -2.63 0.76 -8.46
C ASN A 167 -2.34 0.83 -6.96
N ARG A 168 -1.23 0.23 -6.51
CA ARG A 168 -0.76 0.31 -5.12
C ARG A 168 -0.67 1.75 -4.60
N GLY A 169 -0.28 2.70 -5.44
CA GLY A 169 -0.24 4.12 -5.09
C GLY A 169 -1.61 4.65 -4.68
N PHE A 170 -2.66 4.09 -5.26
CA PHE A 170 -4.04 4.42 -4.91
C PHE A 170 -4.47 3.79 -3.57
N TYR A 171 -4.01 2.59 -3.24
CA TYR A 171 -4.28 1.95 -1.95
C TYR A 171 -3.51 2.62 -0.81
N ALA A 172 -2.21 2.78 -0.98
CA ALA A 172 -1.30 3.20 0.08
C ALA A 172 -1.51 4.65 0.54
N ARG A 173 -1.87 5.55 -0.38
CA ARG A 173 -1.94 6.98 -0.08
C ARG A 173 -3.14 7.63 -0.74
N LYS A 174 -3.70 8.60 -0.03
CA LYS A 174 -4.83 9.41 -0.50
C LYS A 174 -4.39 10.85 -0.63
N SER A 175 -4.57 11.43 -1.82
CA SER A 175 -4.49 12.88 -2.05
C SER A 175 -5.79 13.55 -1.64
N ASN A 176 -5.78 14.89 -1.51
CA ASN A 176 -6.96 15.69 -1.28
C ASN A 176 -7.73 15.24 -0.04
N SER A 177 -6.98 14.85 1.02
CA SER A 177 -7.57 14.25 2.20
C SER A 177 -7.64 15.20 3.39
N VAL A 178 -8.69 14.98 4.19
CA VAL A 178 -8.84 15.49 5.54
C VAL A 178 -8.77 14.31 6.48
N GLY A 179 -7.81 14.34 7.39
CA GLY A 179 -7.61 13.33 8.42
C GLY A 179 -7.75 13.92 9.81
N TYR A 180 -8.31 13.14 10.74
CA TYR A 180 -8.29 13.45 12.15
C TYR A 180 -7.64 12.30 12.92
N PHE A 181 -6.73 12.63 13.82
CA PHE A 181 -5.99 11.69 14.65
C PHE A 181 -6.31 11.96 16.12
N LEU A 182 -6.60 10.91 16.87
CA LEU A 182 -6.86 10.98 18.30
C LEU A 182 -5.65 11.54 19.05
N PRO A 183 -5.87 12.25 20.16
CA PRO A 183 -4.77 12.73 21.01
C PRO A 183 -4.03 11.56 21.66
N PRO A 184 -2.71 11.70 21.92
CA PRO A 184 -1.90 10.62 22.50
C PRO A 184 -2.20 10.33 23.98
N SER A 185 -3.01 11.16 24.63
CA SER A 185 -3.30 11.09 26.09
C SER A 185 -4.41 10.10 26.47
N LEU A 186 -4.81 9.19 25.56
CA LEU A 186 -5.94 8.27 25.76
C LEU A 186 -5.55 6.92 26.39
N GLY A 187 -4.49 6.87 27.18
CA GLY A 187 -4.14 5.66 27.95
C GLY A 187 -3.81 4.43 27.09
N GLY A 188 -3.19 4.64 25.94
CA GLY A 188 -2.83 3.59 24.98
C GLY A 188 -3.78 3.46 23.80
N PHE A 189 -4.99 4.00 23.85
CA PHE A 189 -5.87 4.06 22.68
C PHE A 189 -5.35 5.06 21.67
N TYR A 190 -5.37 4.67 20.40
CA TYR A 190 -5.05 5.53 19.27
C TYR A 190 -6.01 5.28 18.11
N GLY A 191 -6.08 6.23 17.20
CA GLY A 191 -6.93 6.07 16.03
C GLY A 191 -6.87 7.25 15.10
N GLN A 192 -7.41 7.03 13.91
CA GLN A 192 -7.56 8.06 12.89
C GLN A 192 -8.77 7.78 12.00
N VAL A 193 -9.36 8.85 11.49
CA VAL A 193 -10.32 8.80 10.40
C VAL A 193 -9.84 9.67 9.26
N MET A 194 -10.19 9.32 8.03
CA MET A 194 -9.78 10.03 6.83
C MET A 194 -10.89 10.04 5.80
N TYR A 195 -11.10 11.20 5.19
CA TYR A 195 -11.88 11.36 3.99
C TYR A 195 -11.02 11.99 2.89
N ALA A 196 -11.09 11.47 1.66
CA ALA A 196 -10.44 12.05 0.51
C ALA A 196 -11.46 12.44 -0.56
N PHE A 197 -11.32 13.67 -1.06
CA PHE A 197 -12.15 14.19 -2.13
C PHE A 197 -11.66 13.65 -3.48
N ASN A 198 -12.58 13.42 -4.38
CA ASN A 198 -12.30 12.98 -5.74
C ASN A 198 -11.78 14.12 -6.65
N GLU A 199 -12.17 15.38 -6.38
CA GLU A 199 -11.82 16.59 -7.15
C GLU A 199 -12.09 16.47 -8.66
N VAL A 200 -13.04 15.63 -9.03
CA VAL A 200 -13.52 15.51 -10.40
C VAL A 200 -14.77 16.37 -10.56
N VAL A 201 -14.84 17.12 -11.64
CA VAL A 201 -16.00 17.96 -11.95
C VAL A 201 -17.21 17.05 -12.13
N ASN A 202 -18.26 17.33 -11.37
CA ASN A 202 -19.54 16.66 -11.56
C ASN A 202 -20.25 17.34 -12.75
N SER A 203 -20.29 16.65 -13.88
CA SER A 203 -21.07 17.09 -15.04
C SER A 203 -22.42 16.36 -15.05
N ASP A 204 -23.48 17.10 -15.21
CA ASP A 204 -24.82 16.56 -15.40
C ASP A 204 -24.97 16.05 -16.85
N ALA A 205 -24.23 14.99 -17.16
CA ALA A 205 -24.19 14.36 -18.49
C ALA A 205 -25.38 13.43 -18.73
N LEU A 206 -26.48 13.62 -18.02
CA LEU A 206 -27.68 12.75 -18.06
C LEU A 206 -28.26 12.57 -19.48
N ASN A 207 -27.90 13.42 -20.44
CA ASN A 207 -28.43 13.39 -21.80
C ASN A 207 -27.37 13.03 -22.86
N ASP A 208 -26.10 12.85 -22.49
CA ASP A 208 -25.08 12.44 -23.44
C ASP A 208 -24.52 11.05 -23.10
N PRO A 209 -24.98 9.98 -23.80
CA PRO A 209 -24.51 8.63 -23.56
C PRO A 209 -23.02 8.41 -23.92
N THR A 210 -22.34 9.35 -24.49
CA THR A 210 -20.94 9.20 -24.91
C THR A 210 -19.94 9.77 -23.89
N THR A 211 -20.38 10.58 -22.94
CA THR A 211 -19.52 11.22 -21.95
C THR A 211 -19.49 10.44 -20.63
N ALA A 212 -18.41 9.77 -20.31
CA ALA A 212 -18.23 9.09 -19.03
C ALA A 212 -18.20 10.12 -17.87
N ASN A 213 -19.03 9.91 -16.85
CA ASN A 213 -19.02 10.71 -15.65
C ASN A 213 -18.24 10.00 -14.53
N ASN A 214 -17.00 10.40 -14.31
CA ASN A 214 -16.14 9.85 -13.25
C ASN A 214 -16.22 10.64 -11.95
N ALA A 215 -17.36 11.27 -11.68
CA ALA A 215 -17.52 12.24 -10.59
C ALA A 215 -17.16 11.72 -9.18
N ARG A 216 -17.19 10.40 -8.95
CA ARG A 216 -16.84 9.79 -7.66
C ARG A 216 -15.49 9.07 -7.66
N THR A 217 -14.84 8.93 -8.81
CA THR A 217 -13.54 8.26 -8.93
C THR A 217 -12.48 8.98 -8.10
N GLY A 218 -11.80 8.24 -7.22
CA GLY A 218 -10.80 8.79 -6.29
C GLY A 218 -11.31 9.07 -4.88
N ARG A 219 -12.64 9.08 -4.66
CA ARG A 219 -13.21 9.25 -3.31
C ARG A 219 -12.78 8.12 -2.39
N TYR A 220 -12.46 8.47 -1.14
CA TYR A 220 -12.12 7.51 -0.09
C TYR A 220 -12.73 7.95 1.25
N ALA A 221 -13.15 6.97 2.03
CA ALA A 221 -13.46 7.15 3.44
C ALA A 221 -12.93 5.94 4.22
N GLY A 222 -12.31 6.19 5.37
CA GLY A 222 -11.79 5.09 6.20
C GLY A 222 -11.31 5.55 7.55
N GLY A 223 -11.04 4.57 8.42
CA GLY A 223 -10.55 4.80 9.76
C GLY A 223 -9.74 3.62 10.29
N ARG A 224 -9.01 3.89 11.35
CA ARG A 224 -8.22 2.94 12.12
C ARG A 224 -8.40 3.23 13.60
N ALA A 225 -8.58 2.19 14.41
CA ALA A 225 -8.62 2.26 15.85
C ALA A 225 -7.74 1.17 16.45
N GLY A 226 -6.98 1.49 17.48
CA GLY A 226 -6.07 0.54 18.10
C GLY A 226 -5.79 0.85 19.56
N TYR A 227 -5.12 -0.09 20.19
CA TYR A 227 -4.66 0.00 21.57
C TYR A 227 -3.22 -0.52 21.65
N ALA A 228 -2.32 0.31 22.13
CA ALA A 228 -0.91 -0.04 22.38
C ALA A 228 -0.55 0.28 23.82
N ASN A 229 -0.19 -0.75 24.59
CA ASN A 229 0.24 -0.59 25.97
C ASN A 229 1.22 -1.70 26.36
N GLY A 230 2.40 -1.31 26.83
CA GLY A 230 3.48 -2.25 27.15
C GLY A 230 3.84 -3.09 25.91
N PRO A 231 3.84 -4.43 26.03
CA PRO A 231 4.22 -5.32 24.93
C PRO A 231 3.16 -5.48 23.82
N LEU A 232 1.91 -5.12 24.09
CA LEU A 232 0.77 -5.34 23.19
C LEU A 232 0.53 -4.14 22.29
N ASP A 233 0.36 -4.39 20.99
CA ASP A 233 -0.24 -3.47 20.03
C ASP A 233 -1.29 -4.22 19.21
N VAL A 234 -2.52 -3.72 19.15
CA VAL A 234 -3.61 -4.27 18.36
C VAL A 234 -4.39 -3.17 17.69
N ALA A 235 -4.74 -3.35 16.42
CA ALA A 235 -5.56 -2.38 15.70
C ALA A 235 -6.44 -3.02 14.64
N VAL A 236 -7.55 -2.37 14.38
CA VAL A 236 -8.46 -2.66 13.28
C VAL A 236 -8.55 -1.43 12.38
N ALA A 237 -8.63 -1.67 11.07
CA ALA A 237 -8.87 -0.61 10.10
C ALA A 237 -9.89 -1.04 9.05
N TYR A 238 -10.64 -0.06 8.56
CA TYR A 238 -11.60 -0.22 7.48
C TYR A 238 -11.55 0.99 6.57
N GLY A 239 -11.67 0.78 5.26
CA GLY A 239 -11.72 1.87 4.30
C GLY A 239 -12.31 1.46 2.96
N GLY A 240 -12.95 2.41 2.31
CA GLY A 240 -13.57 2.22 1.00
C GLY A 240 -13.16 3.31 0.01
N SER A 241 -12.90 2.90 -1.23
CA SER A 241 -12.59 3.79 -2.36
C SER A 241 -13.48 3.51 -3.54
N THR A 242 -13.95 4.56 -4.21
CA THR A 242 -14.48 4.42 -5.57
C THR A 242 -13.31 4.51 -6.55
N VAL A 243 -13.00 3.40 -7.26
CA VAL A 243 -11.85 3.32 -8.16
C VAL A 243 -12.20 3.60 -9.61
N ALA A 244 -13.46 3.36 -9.99
CA ALA A 244 -14.02 3.75 -11.27
C ALA A 244 -15.49 4.09 -11.10
N ASP A 245 -15.92 5.18 -11.71
CA ASP A 245 -17.30 5.62 -11.72
C ASP A 245 -17.66 5.99 -13.16
N ASN A 246 -18.15 5.00 -13.91
CA ASN A 246 -18.61 5.21 -15.27
C ASN A 246 -20.13 5.31 -15.29
N PHE A 247 -20.62 6.46 -14.92
CA PHE A 247 -22.05 6.72 -14.76
C PHE A 247 -22.88 6.46 -16.03
N HIS A 248 -22.30 6.62 -17.19
CA HIS A 248 -22.94 6.43 -18.49
C HIS A 248 -23.35 5.02 -18.79
N PHE A 249 -22.42 4.05 -18.52
CA PHE A 249 -22.73 2.62 -18.62
C PHE A 249 -23.34 2.11 -17.32
N GLY A 250 -23.62 2.98 -16.35
CA GLY A 250 -24.24 2.63 -15.09
C GLY A 250 -23.37 1.74 -14.19
N SER A 251 -22.04 1.69 -14.43
CA SER A 251 -21.14 0.87 -13.61
C SER A 251 -20.35 1.72 -12.61
N THR A 252 -20.27 1.26 -11.37
CA THR A 252 -19.41 1.85 -10.34
C THR A 252 -18.61 0.75 -9.69
N THR A 253 -17.29 0.88 -9.69
CA THR A 253 -16.40 -0.08 -9.03
C THR A 253 -15.88 0.50 -7.73
N ASN A 254 -16.19 -0.19 -6.65
CA ASN A 254 -15.76 0.14 -5.29
C ASN A 254 -14.78 -0.91 -4.79
N VAL A 255 -13.76 -0.46 -4.06
CA VAL A 255 -12.81 -1.31 -3.33
C VAL A 255 -12.96 -1.04 -1.85
N THR A 256 -13.27 -2.06 -1.07
CA THR A 256 -13.28 -1.99 0.38
C THR A 256 -12.20 -2.87 0.96
N THR A 257 -11.55 -2.38 2.01
CA THR A 257 -10.52 -3.12 2.74
C THR A 257 -10.87 -3.11 4.22
N PHE A 258 -10.84 -4.29 4.81
CA PHE A 258 -10.88 -4.51 6.25
C PHE A 258 -9.58 -5.21 6.65
N ASN A 259 -8.92 -4.73 7.69
CA ASN A 259 -7.81 -5.47 8.28
C ASN A 259 -7.81 -5.35 9.81
N ILE A 260 -7.28 -6.38 10.45
CA ILE A 260 -7.02 -6.44 11.88
C ILE A 260 -5.63 -7.03 12.09
N GLY A 261 -4.80 -6.35 12.86
CA GLY A 261 -3.46 -6.79 13.17
C GLY A 261 -3.17 -6.71 14.67
N ALA A 262 -2.22 -7.53 15.10
CA ALA A 262 -1.72 -7.51 16.46
C ALA A 262 -0.22 -7.84 16.48
N SER A 263 0.48 -7.27 17.46
CA SER A 263 1.82 -7.69 17.82
C SER A 263 1.99 -7.77 19.33
N TYR A 264 2.85 -8.69 19.78
CA TYR A 264 3.19 -8.84 21.16
C TYR A 264 4.70 -9.03 21.31
N ASP A 265 5.31 -8.20 22.13
CA ASP A 265 6.76 -8.20 22.37
C ASP A 265 7.06 -8.93 23.69
N PHE A 266 7.78 -10.06 23.59
CA PHE A 266 8.24 -10.83 24.72
C PHE A 266 9.68 -10.49 25.15
N ASP A 267 10.22 -9.34 24.71
CA ASP A 267 11.60 -8.86 24.84
C ASP A 267 12.60 -9.71 24.03
N VAL A 268 12.53 -11.03 24.11
CA VAL A 268 13.40 -11.96 23.36
C VAL A 268 12.91 -12.25 21.95
N VAL A 269 11.62 -12.08 21.71
CA VAL A 269 10.96 -12.25 20.40
C VAL A 269 9.70 -11.43 20.36
N LYS A 270 9.46 -10.75 19.24
CA LYS A 270 8.19 -10.06 18.99
C LYS A 270 7.43 -10.82 17.89
N PHE A 271 6.20 -11.20 18.19
CA PHE A 271 5.29 -11.84 17.24
C PHE A 271 4.37 -10.81 16.58
N PHE A 272 3.98 -11.14 15.35
CA PHE A 272 3.05 -10.34 14.52
C PHE A 272 2.01 -11.26 13.91
N GLY A 273 0.80 -10.77 13.83
CA GLY A 273 -0.28 -11.43 13.09
C GLY A 273 -1.20 -10.40 12.45
N GLU A 274 -1.64 -10.67 11.23
CA GLU A 274 -2.58 -9.80 10.52
C GLU A 274 -3.52 -10.63 9.66
N TYR A 275 -4.76 -10.22 9.62
CA TYR A 275 -5.78 -10.64 8.66
C TYR A 275 -6.25 -9.42 7.88
N SER A 276 -6.34 -9.55 6.57
CA SER A 276 -6.85 -8.50 5.69
C SER A 276 -7.83 -9.09 4.66
N LYS A 277 -8.96 -8.44 4.49
CA LYS A 277 -9.95 -8.75 3.46
C LYS A 277 -10.10 -7.57 2.53
N VAL A 278 -10.03 -7.84 1.22
CA VAL A 278 -10.28 -6.84 0.19
C VAL A 278 -11.43 -7.33 -0.69
N ASP A 279 -12.45 -6.51 -0.81
CA ASP A 279 -13.57 -6.74 -1.70
C ASP A 279 -13.58 -5.67 -2.80
N VAL A 280 -13.59 -6.10 -4.05
CA VAL A 280 -13.81 -5.27 -5.23
C VAL A 280 -15.16 -5.63 -5.79
N LYS A 281 -16.05 -4.65 -5.82
CA LYS A 281 -17.42 -4.83 -6.29
C LYS A 281 -17.75 -3.83 -7.36
N SER A 282 -18.42 -4.32 -8.41
CA SER A 282 -18.91 -3.49 -9.51
C SER A 282 -20.42 -3.54 -9.57
N ASP A 283 -21.03 -2.41 -9.24
CA ASP A 283 -22.48 -2.24 -9.29
C ASP A 283 -22.89 -1.69 -10.66
N PHE A 284 -23.98 -2.24 -11.22
CA PHE A 284 -24.56 -1.81 -12.50
C PHE A 284 -25.96 -1.29 -12.27
N VAL A 285 -26.24 -0.07 -12.75
CA VAL A 285 -27.60 0.50 -12.68
C VAL A 285 -28.49 -0.02 -13.80
N ASN A 286 -27.91 -0.27 -14.99
CA ASN A 286 -28.66 -0.78 -16.13
C ASN A 286 -27.82 -1.72 -17.00
N ILE A 287 -27.93 -3.00 -16.72
CA ILE A 287 -27.24 -4.08 -17.48
C ILE A 287 -27.70 -4.15 -18.95
N ALA A 288 -28.96 -3.79 -19.24
CA ALA A 288 -29.49 -3.85 -20.59
C ALA A 288 -28.91 -2.79 -21.53
N ALA A 289 -28.39 -1.69 -20.98
CA ALA A 289 -27.72 -0.64 -21.75
C ALA A 289 -26.23 -0.91 -22.02
N PHE A 290 -25.65 -1.96 -21.41
CA PHE A 290 -24.25 -2.31 -21.62
C PHE A 290 -24.08 -2.86 -23.04
N PRO A 291 -23.29 -2.22 -23.93
CA PRO A 291 -23.06 -2.75 -25.25
C PRO A 291 -22.31 -4.08 -25.15
N LEU A 292 -22.99 -5.16 -25.45
CA LEU A 292 -22.48 -6.53 -25.42
C LEU A 292 -21.60 -6.78 -26.64
N THR A 293 -20.48 -6.09 -26.76
CA THR A 293 -19.42 -6.54 -27.68
C THR A 293 -18.67 -7.69 -26.99
N PRO A 294 -18.25 -8.73 -27.73
CA PRO A 294 -17.50 -9.86 -27.15
C PRO A 294 -16.21 -9.45 -26.42
N ALA A 295 -15.75 -8.22 -26.62
CA ALA A 295 -14.54 -7.68 -26.01
C ALA A 295 -14.75 -7.08 -24.61
N LEU A 296 -15.99 -6.84 -24.18
CA LEU A 296 -16.30 -6.26 -22.86
C LEU A 296 -17.00 -7.32 -22.00
N SER A 297 -16.21 -8.12 -21.31
CA SER A 297 -16.73 -8.92 -20.21
C SER A 297 -17.19 -7.98 -19.09
N PRO A 298 -18.36 -8.20 -18.47
CA PRO A 298 -18.76 -7.44 -17.31
C PRO A 298 -17.68 -7.58 -16.22
N PRO A 299 -17.37 -6.51 -15.48
CA PRO A 299 -16.41 -6.60 -14.38
C PRO A 299 -16.86 -7.69 -13.41
N GLN A 300 -15.90 -8.47 -12.93
CA GLN A 300 -16.15 -9.55 -11.98
C GLN A 300 -15.94 -8.98 -10.58
N ASP A 301 -16.80 -9.35 -9.64
CA ASP A 301 -16.51 -9.12 -8.24
C ASP A 301 -15.34 -10.00 -7.82
N LEU A 302 -14.43 -9.43 -7.05
CA LEU A 302 -13.29 -10.12 -6.47
C LEU A 302 -13.28 -9.90 -4.97
N SER A 303 -13.13 -10.99 -4.22
CA SER A 303 -12.80 -10.94 -2.81
C SER A 303 -11.46 -11.62 -2.58
N THR A 304 -10.62 -11.05 -1.69
CA THR A 304 -9.39 -11.70 -1.26
C THR A 304 -9.34 -11.80 0.25
N ASN A 305 -8.90 -12.96 0.73
CA ASN A 305 -8.60 -13.20 2.14
C ASN A 305 -7.08 -13.36 2.28
N ASN A 306 -6.48 -12.52 3.09
CA ASN A 306 -5.04 -12.41 3.25
C ASN A 306 -4.66 -12.62 4.71
N TYR A 307 -3.58 -13.35 4.94
CA TYR A 307 -3.08 -13.69 6.27
C TYR A 307 -1.58 -13.43 6.34
N LEU A 308 -1.13 -12.94 7.47
CA LEU A 308 0.29 -12.83 7.81
C LEU A 308 0.51 -13.30 9.24
N VAL A 309 1.56 -14.08 9.43
CA VAL A 309 2.19 -14.33 10.72
C VAL A 309 3.68 -14.09 10.59
N GLY A 310 4.27 -13.51 11.62
CA GLY A 310 5.69 -13.20 11.56
C GLY A 310 6.29 -12.96 12.93
N LEU A 311 7.60 -12.81 12.94
CA LEU A 311 8.36 -12.55 14.16
C LEU A 311 9.62 -11.75 13.88
N THR A 312 10.10 -11.09 14.94
CA THR A 312 11.44 -10.52 14.98
C THR A 312 12.16 -10.97 16.24
N ILE A 313 13.47 -11.25 16.11
CA ILE A 313 14.33 -11.70 17.22
C ILE A 313 15.56 -10.78 17.27
N PRO A 314 15.75 -10.00 18.35
CA PRO A 314 16.98 -9.27 18.57
C PRO A 314 18.16 -10.25 18.78
N VAL A 315 19.28 -10.04 18.06
CA VAL A 315 20.49 -10.84 18.17
C VAL A 315 21.71 -9.92 18.20
N GLY A 316 22.25 -9.68 19.37
CA GLY A 316 23.32 -8.72 19.56
C GLY A 316 22.94 -7.32 19.08
N VAL A 317 23.66 -6.78 18.12
CA VAL A 317 23.38 -5.47 17.50
C VAL A 317 22.38 -5.57 16.33
N GLY A 318 21.93 -6.77 16.00
CA GLY A 318 21.09 -7.02 14.83
C GLY A 318 19.69 -7.51 15.17
N LEU A 319 18.90 -7.75 14.11
CA LEU A 319 17.51 -8.19 14.18
C LEU A 319 17.26 -9.23 13.10
N ILE A 320 16.89 -10.44 13.50
CA ILE A 320 16.33 -11.44 12.59
C ILE A 320 14.86 -11.12 12.38
N LYS A 321 14.37 -11.25 11.14
CA LYS A 321 12.97 -11.11 10.75
C LYS A 321 12.53 -12.36 10.02
N ALA A 322 11.34 -12.86 10.29
CA ALA A 322 10.74 -13.94 9.53
C ALA A 322 9.24 -13.72 9.37
N SER A 323 8.69 -14.13 8.24
CA SER A 323 7.25 -14.06 8.00
C SER A 323 6.77 -15.15 7.05
N TYR A 324 5.52 -15.53 7.25
CA TYR A 324 4.69 -16.27 6.31
C TYR A 324 3.47 -15.43 5.99
N SER A 325 3.14 -15.28 4.73
CA SER A 325 1.91 -14.64 4.29
C SER A 325 1.23 -15.43 3.18
N GLN A 326 -0.09 -15.37 3.14
CA GLN A 326 -0.93 -16.06 2.16
C GLN A 326 -2.01 -15.11 1.66
N VAL A 327 -2.30 -15.19 0.38
CA VAL A 327 -3.49 -14.59 -0.24
C VAL A 327 -4.30 -15.66 -0.96
N LYS A 328 -5.61 -15.62 -0.79
CA LYS A 328 -6.57 -16.44 -1.51
C LYS A 328 -7.63 -15.52 -2.12
N GLY A 329 -7.77 -15.59 -3.44
CA GLY A 329 -8.79 -14.83 -4.17
C GLY A 329 -10.05 -15.67 -4.38
N GLU A 330 -11.19 -15.01 -4.41
CA GLU A 330 -12.49 -15.59 -4.76
C GLU A 330 -13.11 -14.68 -5.82
N PHE A 331 -13.45 -15.27 -6.97
CA PHE A 331 -14.14 -14.55 -8.04
C PHE A 331 -15.60 -14.96 -8.06
N SER A 332 -16.50 -13.99 -8.02
CA SER A 332 -17.87 -14.21 -8.42
C SER A 332 -18.03 -13.73 -9.87
N ALA A 333 -18.11 -14.68 -10.79
CA ALA A 333 -18.45 -14.35 -12.16
C ALA A 333 -19.90 -13.89 -12.21
N PHE A 334 -20.14 -12.75 -12.86
CA PHE A 334 -21.50 -12.39 -13.25
C PHE A 334 -21.97 -13.42 -14.29
N THR A 335 -22.81 -14.37 -13.87
CA THR A 335 -23.40 -15.34 -14.76
C THR A 335 -24.57 -14.68 -15.49
N ARG A 336 -24.36 -14.31 -16.75
CA ARG A 336 -25.46 -14.11 -17.68
C ARG A 336 -26.25 -15.41 -17.79
N ALA A 337 -27.58 -15.33 -17.87
CA ALA A 337 -28.43 -16.50 -18.11
C ALA A 337 -27.89 -17.27 -19.32
N GLY A 338 -27.44 -18.53 -19.11
CA GLY A 338 -26.83 -19.41 -20.11
C GLY A 338 -25.31 -19.50 -20.12
N ALA A 339 -24.58 -18.76 -19.27
CA ALA A 339 -23.12 -18.94 -19.10
C ALA A 339 -22.86 -20.12 -18.13
N VAL A 340 -21.96 -21.01 -18.52
CA VAL A 340 -21.50 -22.11 -17.66
C VAL A 340 -20.61 -21.51 -16.56
N PRO A 341 -20.88 -21.79 -15.28
CA PRO A 341 -20.00 -21.35 -14.20
C PRO A 341 -18.57 -21.88 -14.44
N VAL A 342 -17.59 -20.98 -14.49
CA VAL A 342 -16.19 -21.39 -14.57
C VAL A 342 -15.77 -21.84 -13.16
N THR A 343 -15.75 -23.15 -12.93
CA THR A 343 -15.27 -23.76 -11.69
C THR A 343 -13.74 -23.87 -11.71
N THR A 344 -13.04 -22.76 -11.83
CA THR A 344 -11.57 -22.76 -11.60
C THR A 344 -11.30 -22.64 -10.11
N PRO A 345 -10.36 -23.42 -9.56
CA PRO A 345 -9.93 -23.23 -8.18
C PRO A 345 -9.51 -21.75 -7.96
N PRO A 346 -9.82 -21.19 -6.80
CA PRO A 346 -9.50 -19.79 -6.52
C PRO A 346 -7.97 -19.58 -6.58
N PRO A 347 -7.51 -18.45 -7.17
CA PRO A 347 -6.09 -18.12 -7.21
C PRO A 347 -5.57 -17.96 -5.78
N LYS A 348 -4.38 -18.51 -5.55
CA LYS A 348 -3.73 -18.52 -4.24
C LYS A 348 -2.24 -18.25 -4.41
N ALA A 349 -1.67 -17.46 -3.51
CA ALA A 349 -0.23 -17.35 -3.38
C ALA A 349 0.19 -17.45 -1.92
N GLN A 350 1.39 -17.98 -1.70
CA GLN A 350 2.02 -18.11 -0.40
C GLN A 350 3.42 -17.55 -0.47
N LYS A 351 3.87 -16.91 0.60
CA LYS A 351 5.20 -16.33 0.66
C LYS A 351 5.84 -16.60 2.00
N TYR A 352 7.08 -17.01 1.95
CA TYR A 352 7.98 -17.23 3.09
C TYR A 352 9.12 -16.24 2.96
N ALA A 353 9.45 -15.54 4.02
CA ALA A 353 10.57 -14.62 4.03
C ALA A 353 11.37 -14.75 5.32
N ILE A 354 12.70 -14.61 5.18
CA ILE A 354 13.63 -14.49 6.29
C ILE A 354 14.65 -13.40 5.96
N GLY A 355 15.03 -12.61 6.96
CA GLY A 355 16.01 -11.56 6.80
C GLY A 355 16.80 -11.30 8.08
N TYR A 356 17.95 -10.65 7.91
CA TYR A 356 18.77 -10.17 9.01
C TYR A 356 19.18 -8.73 8.74
N VAL A 357 19.04 -7.89 9.76
CA VAL A 357 19.48 -6.50 9.74
C VAL A 357 20.58 -6.36 10.77
N HIS A 358 21.78 -5.93 10.36
CA HIS A 358 22.93 -5.69 11.23
C HIS A 358 23.15 -4.19 11.42
N ASN A 359 22.92 -3.66 12.61
CA ASN A 359 23.04 -2.24 12.88
C ASN A 359 24.51 -1.88 13.12
N LEU A 360 25.11 -1.14 12.19
CA LEU A 360 26.45 -0.56 12.35
C LEU A 360 26.43 0.67 13.28
N SER A 361 25.28 1.36 13.29
CA SER A 361 25.00 2.50 14.16
C SER A 361 23.49 2.68 14.31
N LYS A 362 23.06 3.68 15.10
CA LYS A 362 21.62 4.06 15.17
C LYS A 362 21.03 4.47 13.83
N ARG A 363 21.86 4.88 12.86
CA ARG A 363 21.42 5.40 11.55
C ARG A 363 21.77 4.49 10.39
N THR A 364 22.79 3.63 10.52
CA THR A 364 23.34 2.82 9.43
C THR A 364 23.19 1.34 9.73
N ALA A 365 22.63 0.59 8.79
CA ALA A 365 22.52 -0.85 8.89
C ALA A 365 22.82 -1.54 7.56
N LEU A 366 23.44 -2.72 7.64
CA LEU A 366 23.48 -3.69 6.55
C LEU A 366 22.29 -4.63 6.69
N TYR A 367 21.83 -5.17 5.57
CA TYR A 367 20.74 -6.14 5.62
C TYR A 367 20.88 -7.21 4.53
N ALA A 368 20.31 -8.36 4.82
CA ALA A 368 20.12 -9.43 3.85
C ALA A 368 18.70 -10.01 4.02
N THR A 369 17.99 -10.23 2.92
CA THR A 369 16.64 -10.81 2.93
C THR A 369 16.56 -11.87 1.84
N PHE A 370 15.88 -12.98 2.14
CA PHE A 370 15.50 -14.03 1.21
C PHE A 370 14.00 -14.27 1.29
N ALA A 371 13.35 -14.40 0.14
CA ALA A 371 11.93 -14.71 0.08
C ALA A 371 11.62 -15.69 -1.05
N VAL A 372 10.62 -16.55 -0.80
CA VAL A 372 10.05 -17.48 -1.78
C VAL A 372 8.57 -17.19 -1.89
N THR A 373 8.08 -17.04 -3.12
CA THR A 373 6.66 -16.88 -3.43
C THR A 373 6.20 -18.05 -4.28
N ASP A 374 5.21 -18.79 -3.81
CA ASP A 374 4.54 -19.86 -4.57
C ASP A 374 3.18 -19.37 -5.06
N ASN A 375 2.95 -19.46 -6.38
CA ASN A 375 1.69 -19.10 -7.02
C ASN A 375 0.95 -20.34 -7.47
N GLU A 376 -0.34 -20.39 -7.21
CA GLU A 376 -1.25 -21.49 -7.55
C GLU A 376 -2.52 -20.94 -8.24
N ASN A 377 -3.14 -21.75 -9.09
CA ASN A 377 -4.46 -21.49 -9.68
C ASN A 377 -4.59 -20.17 -10.43
N GLY A 378 -3.48 -19.69 -11.03
CA GLY A 378 -3.48 -18.44 -11.81
C GLY A 378 -3.12 -17.17 -11.05
N ALA A 379 -2.80 -17.27 -9.76
CA ALA A 379 -2.09 -16.17 -9.09
C ALA A 379 -0.74 -15.93 -9.76
N ALA A 380 -0.28 -14.68 -9.83
CA ALA A 380 0.96 -14.30 -10.49
C ALA A 380 1.68 -13.18 -9.73
N ILE A 381 1.86 -13.36 -8.43
CA ILE A 381 2.51 -12.37 -7.57
C ILE A 381 4.02 -12.50 -7.72
N SER A 382 4.66 -11.43 -8.15
CA SER A 382 6.11 -11.35 -8.33
C SER A 382 6.87 -11.38 -6.99
N PRO A 383 8.07 -11.99 -6.94
CA PRO A 383 8.96 -11.90 -5.79
C PRO A 383 9.61 -10.51 -5.62
N VAL A 384 9.46 -9.63 -6.60
CA VAL A 384 10.05 -8.29 -6.60
C VAL A 384 9.49 -7.46 -5.46
N SER A 385 10.33 -6.62 -4.88
CA SER A 385 9.93 -5.66 -3.85
C SER A 385 8.85 -4.72 -4.35
N VAL A 386 7.84 -4.51 -3.55
CA VAL A 386 6.80 -3.51 -3.84
C VAL A 386 7.26 -2.07 -3.63
N THR A 387 8.38 -1.86 -2.95
CA THR A 387 8.99 -0.54 -2.72
C THR A 387 10.03 -0.18 -3.76
N SER A 388 10.48 -1.16 -4.55
CA SER A 388 11.40 -0.93 -5.66
C SER A 388 10.68 -0.31 -6.85
N ALA A 389 11.37 0.62 -7.52
CA ALA A 389 10.98 1.08 -8.85
C ALA A 389 11.35 0.06 -9.93
N ASP A 390 12.14 -0.93 -9.55
CA ASP A 390 12.65 -1.94 -10.47
C ASP A 390 11.53 -2.86 -10.94
N VAL A 391 11.44 -3.02 -12.22
CA VAL A 391 10.56 -4.00 -12.85
C VAL A 391 11.35 -5.30 -12.93
N GLY A 392 11.15 -6.17 -11.95
CA GLY A 392 11.77 -7.52 -11.96
C GLY A 392 11.14 -8.44 -13.01
N PRO A 393 11.69 -9.66 -13.16
CA PRO A 393 11.16 -10.64 -14.10
C PRO A 393 9.69 -10.95 -13.74
N GLY A 394 8.82 -10.77 -14.73
CA GLY A 394 7.43 -11.19 -14.64
C GLY A 394 7.25 -12.69 -14.82
N TYR A 395 6.02 -13.14 -14.73
CA TYR A 395 5.65 -14.49 -15.15
C TYR A 395 5.08 -14.47 -16.56
N THR A 396 5.38 -15.50 -17.32
CA THR A 396 4.61 -15.79 -18.53
C THR A 396 3.34 -16.51 -18.13
N ASN A 397 2.19 -15.91 -18.39
CA ASN A 397 0.89 -16.47 -18.04
C ASN A 397 0.00 -16.50 -19.29
N THR A 398 0.10 -17.57 -20.06
CA THR A 398 -0.58 -17.76 -21.36
C THR A 398 -1.56 -18.93 -21.37
N ALA A 399 -1.51 -19.81 -20.35
CA ALA A 399 -2.44 -20.92 -20.25
C ALA A 399 -3.83 -20.43 -19.80
N ASN A 400 -4.85 -20.89 -20.51
CA ASN A 400 -6.25 -20.73 -20.09
C ASN A 400 -6.91 -22.11 -19.91
N SER A 401 -8.18 -22.17 -19.54
CA SER A 401 -8.90 -23.42 -19.33
C SER A 401 -8.99 -24.33 -20.58
N SER A 402 -8.74 -23.77 -21.77
CA SER A 402 -8.97 -24.45 -23.05
C SER A 402 -7.71 -24.56 -23.91
N ALA A 403 -6.62 -23.88 -23.59
CA ALA A 403 -5.40 -23.86 -24.39
C ALA A 403 -4.15 -24.17 -23.54
N PRO A 404 -3.18 -24.94 -24.08
CA PRO A 404 -1.90 -25.15 -23.41
C PRO A 404 -1.12 -23.84 -23.35
N GLY A 405 -0.31 -23.69 -22.29
CA GLY A 405 0.49 -22.48 -22.12
C GLY A 405 1.24 -22.52 -20.79
N TYR A 406 1.73 -21.36 -20.37
CA TYR A 406 2.47 -21.21 -19.13
C TYR A 406 1.57 -20.64 -18.03
N ARG A 407 1.80 -21.06 -16.80
CA ARG A 407 1.21 -20.46 -15.58
C ARG A 407 2.30 -20.05 -14.63
N ALA A 408 2.08 -18.94 -13.92
CA ALA A 408 2.95 -18.50 -12.87
C ALA A 408 3.11 -19.60 -11.79
N GLY A 409 4.33 -19.88 -11.42
CA GLY A 409 4.72 -20.82 -10.39
C GLY A 409 5.53 -20.15 -9.30
N ARG A 410 6.73 -20.69 -9.01
CA ARG A 410 7.59 -20.21 -7.93
C ARG A 410 8.45 -19.01 -8.33
N GLY A 411 8.58 -18.07 -7.40
CA GLY A 411 9.50 -16.96 -7.50
C GLY A 411 10.44 -16.89 -6.30
N TYR A 412 11.66 -16.39 -6.52
CA TYR A 412 12.68 -16.15 -5.51
C TYR A 412 13.09 -14.69 -5.54
N GLY A 413 13.26 -14.09 -4.37
CA GLY A 413 13.82 -12.76 -4.18
C GLY A 413 14.94 -12.77 -3.14
N TYR A 414 16.06 -12.13 -3.46
CA TYR A 414 17.18 -11.91 -2.56
C TYR A 414 17.53 -10.43 -2.59
N ASP A 415 17.64 -9.82 -1.42
CA ASP A 415 18.11 -8.46 -1.26
C ASP A 415 19.33 -8.45 -0.34
N PHE A 416 20.35 -7.72 -0.72
CA PHE A 416 21.51 -7.44 0.10
C PHE A 416 21.89 -5.98 -0.04
N GLY A 417 21.91 -5.19 1.05
CA GLY A 417 22.11 -3.76 0.92
C GLY A 417 22.53 -3.04 2.19
N ILE A 418 22.63 -1.73 2.04
CA ILE A 418 22.93 -0.77 3.10
C ILE A 418 21.82 0.27 3.18
N ARG A 419 21.34 0.52 4.40
CA ARG A 419 20.40 1.60 4.70
C ARG A 419 21.11 2.63 5.58
N HIS A 420 20.98 3.91 5.23
CA HIS A 420 21.40 5.04 6.04
C HIS A 420 20.26 6.03 6.24
N ALA A 421 19.97 6.40 7.49
CA ALA A 421 19.02 7.43 7.85
C ALA A 421 19.74 8.69 8.34
N PHE A 422 19.28 9.88 7.99
CA PHE A 422 19.87 11.16 8.37
C PHE A 422 18.82 12.17 8.82
#